data_6091e411cdaee8c1b6d80cc5d98105ee
#
_entry.id   6091e411cdaee8c1b6d80cc5d98105ee
#
_cell.length_a   1.000
_cell.length_b   1.000
_cell.length_c   1.000
_cell.angle_alpha   90.00
_cell.angle_beta   90.00
_cell.angle_gamma   90.00
#
_symmetry.space_group_name_H-M   'P 1'
#
loop_
_entity.id
_entity.type
_entity.pdbx_description
1 polymer ?
#
loop_
_entity_poly.entity_id
_entity_poly.type
_entity_poly.pdbx_seq_one_letter_code
_entity_poly.pdbx_strand_id
1 'polypeptide(L)'
;MYGPWLTDKEGKKRVYFIALIDDASRFIVAADLFFNDSFENLMTVIRSAVSKFGRPGLFTFDNGPSYRNNQMELLAARIGSSVHYCEPFTPTGKSKIERWFLTVRLQYLASLDMRNFHSLEELRRDFAGYVSRYNQTVHSSLNGQTPQERYFSEPERFRRLPEDQIEKDFLLETERRVSADNVIVINKTEYEVHSR
;
A
#
# COMPACT_ATOMS: atom_id res chain seq x y z
N MET A 1 -5.17 8.19 -0.43
CA MET A 1 -5.52 9.63 -0.28
C MET A 1 -5.25 10.37 -1.59
N TYR A 2 -6.12 11.30 -1.97
CA TYR A 2 -5.89 12.20 -3.10
C TYR A 2 -4.76 13.18 -2.78
N GLY A 3 -3.79 13.27 -3.69
CA GLY A 3 -2.65 14.18 -3.62
C GLY A 3 -2.74 15.37 -4.58
N PRO A 4 -1.61 16.05 -4.82
CA PRO A 4 -1.53 17.18 -5.74
C PRO A 4 -1.62 16.74 -7.20
N TRP A 5 -1.66 17.73 -8.09
CA TRP A 5 -1.48 17.50 -9.50
C TRP A 5 0.00 17.65 -9.86
N LEU A 6 0.55 16.66 -10.54
CA LEU A 6 1.88 16.69 -11.10
C LEU A 6 1.79 16.89 -12.62
N THR A 7 2.62 17.77 -13.15
CA THR A 7 2.77 17.95 -14.59
C THR A 7 4.08 17.28 -15.03
N ASP A 8 3.98 16.24 -15.81
CA ASP A 8 5.10 15.54 -16.42
C ASP A 8 5.11 15.73 -17.95
N LYS A 9 5.99 15.00 -18.67
CA LYS A 9 6.10 15.05 -20.14
C LYS A 9 4.82 14.59 -20.86
N GLU A 10 3.98 13.82 -20.21
CA GLU A 10 2.74 13.27 -20.76
C GLU A 10 1.50 14.10 -20.38
N GLY A 11 1.67 15.15 -19.57
CA GLY A 11 0.61 16.06 -19.18
C GLY A 11 0.39 16.15 -17.68
N LYS A 12 -0.78 16.69 -17.30
CA LYS A 12 -1.15 16.92 -15.90
C LYS A 12 -1.93 15.75 -15.35
N LYS A 13 -1.38 15.05 -14.35
CA LYS A 13 -1.97 13.87 -13.72
C LYS A 13 -2.13 14.06 -12.21
N ARG A 14 -3.18 13.49 -11.65
CA ARG A 14 -3.39 13.50 -10.20
C ARG A 14 -2.55 12.41 -9.54
N VAL A 15 -1.89 12.78 -8.44
CA VAL A 15 -1.12 11.83 -7.62
C VAL A 15 -2.03 11.24 -6.52
N TYR A 16 -1.84 9.94 -6.23
CA TYR A 16 -2.52 9.21 -5.17
C TYR A 16 -1.50 8.68 -4.18
N PHE A 17 -1.76 8.86 -2.91
CA PHE A 17 -0.94 8.34 -1.81
C PHE A 17 -1.55 7.06 -1.30
N ILE A 18 -0.78 5.98 -1.30
CA ILE A 18 -1.12 4.70 -0.69
C ILE A 18 -0.13 4.44 0.43
N ALA A 19 -0.60 4.11 1.63
CA ALA A 19 0.26 3.85 2.78
C ALA A 19 -0.33 2.79 3.70
N LEU A 20 0.56 2.12 4.43
CA LEU A 20 0.26 1.17 5.48
C LEU A 20 0.88 1.68 6.79
N ILE A 21 0.09 1.73 7.84
CA ILE A 21 0.49 2.12 9.18
C ILE A 21 0.35 0.96 10.15
N ASP A 22 1.33 0.78 11.02
CA ASP A 22 1.18 -0.13 12.15
C ASP A 22 0.31 0.51 13.23
N ASP A 23 -0.73 -0.21 13.64
CA ASP A 23 -1.73 0.30 14.55
C ASP A 23 -1.19 0.62 15.94
N ALA A 24 -0.24 -0.16 16.46
CA ALA A 24 0.32 0.01 17.80
C ALA A 24 1.36 1.13 17.86
N SER A 25 2.28 1.16 16.87
CA SER A 25 3.45 2.05 16.88
C SER A 25 3.26 3.34 16.10
N ARG A 26 2.23 3.45 15.26
CA ARG A 26 2.07 4.54 14.28
C ARG A 26 3.15 4.56 13.19
N PHE A 27 4.03 3.56 13.15
CA PHE A 27 5.07 3.42 12.16
C PHE A 27 4.47 3.26 10.77
N ILE A 28 4.93 4.06 9.82
CA ILE A 28 4.55 3.90 8.42
C ILE A 28 5.41 2.78 7.83
N VAL A 29 4.79 1.61 7.69
CA VAL A 29 5.44 0.38 7.25
C VAL A 29 5.82 0.46 5.78
N ALA A 30 4.92 0.99 4.96
CA ALA A 30 5.18 1.31 3.56
C ALA A 30 4.30 2.49 3.13
N ALA A 31 4.81 3.32 2.24
CA ALA A 31 4.04 4.37 1.57
C ALA A 31 4.65 4.65 0.21
N ASP A 32 3.81 4.88 -0.79
CA ASP A 32 4.22 5.20 -2.15
C ASP A 32 3.17 6.06 -2.87
N LEU A 33 3.56 6.62 -4.02
CA LEU A 33 2.78 7.53 -4.84
C LEU A 33 2.51 6.92 -6.20
N PHE A 34 1.28 7.12 -6.71
CA PHE A 34 0.84 6.56 -7.98
C PHE A 34 -0.05 7.57 -8.74
N PHE A 35 -0.29 7.32 -10.02
CA PHE A 35 -1.26 8.11 -10.81
C PHE A 35 -2.70 7.56 -10.72
N ASN A 36 -2.92 6.48 -9.99
CA ASN A 36 -4.23 5.93 -9.66
C ASN A 36 -4.17 5.14 -8.34
N ASP A 37 -5.32 4.80 -7.79
CA ASP A 37 -5.47 4.00 -6.57
C ASP A 37 -5.93 2.57 -6.87
N SER A 38 -5.38 1.98 -7.92
CA SER A 38 -5.72 0.62 -8.33
C SER A 38 -5.28 -0.44 -7.30
N PHE A 39 -5.87 -1.61 -7.40
CA PHE A 39 -5.52 -2.75 -6.57
C PHE A 39 -4.06 -3.18 -6.76
N GLU A 40 -3.55 -3.15 -7.99
CA GLU A 40 -2.15 -3.49 -8.30
C GLU A 40 -1.16 -2.56 -7.59
N ASN A 41 -1.47 -1.27 -7.50
CA ASN A 41 -0.66 -0.30 -6.77
C ASN A 41 -0.69 -0.55 -5.26
N LEU A 42 -1.85 -0.92 -4.71
CA LEU A 42 -1.95 -1.35 -3.31
C LEU A 42 -1.11 -2.61 -3.07
N MET A 43 -1.17 -3.60 -3.98
CA MET A 43 -0.37 -4.82 -3.91
C MET A 43 1.14 -4.52 -3.91
N THR A 44 1.58 -3.54 -4.69
CA THR A 44 2.99 -3.08 -4.70
C THR A 44 3.41 -2.56 -3.33
N VAL A 45 2.57 -1.75 -2.69
CA VAL A 45 2.84 -1.22 -1.33
C VAL A 45 2.85 -2.34 -0.29
N ILE A 46 1.88 -3.26 -0.35
CA ILE A 46 1.81 -4.40 0.58
C ILE A 46 3.05 -5.30 0.40
N ARG A 47 3.43 -5.62 -0.85
CA ARG A 47 4.63 -6.40 -1.14
C ARG A 47 5.89 -5.76 -0.56
N SER A 48 6.06 -4.45 -0.75
CA SER A 48 7.19 -3.71 -0.17
C SER A 48 7.22 -3.79 1.36
N ALA A 49 6.06 -3.71 2.02
CA ALA A 49 5.95 -3.85 3.47
C ALA A 49 6.33 -5.26 3.93
N VAL A 50 5.75 -6.30 3.29
CA VAL A 50 5.99 -7.71 3.65
C VAL A 50 7.43 -8.12 3.41
N SER A 51 8.04 -7.71 2.31
CA SER A 51 9.46 -7.99 2.01
C SER A 51 10.40 -7.37 3.06
N LYS A 52 10.11 -6.17 3.54
CA LYS A 52 10.98 -5.46 4.49
C LYS A 52 10.79 -5.92 5.94
N PHE A 53 9.54 -6.11 6.35
CA PHE A 53 9.19 -6.26 7.76
C PHE A 53 8.49 -7.58 8.09
N GLY A 54 8.18 -8.39 7.08
CA GLY A 54 7.43 -9.62 7.24
C GLY A 54 5.91 -9.41 7.18
N ARG A 55 5.16 -10.49 7.29
CA ARG A 55 3.70 -10.48 7.20
C ARG A 55 3.07 -9.91 8.48
N PRO A 56 2.01 -9.09 8.38
CA PRO A 56 1.21 -8.71 9.55
C PRO A 56 0.33 -9.89 10.01
N GLY A 57 -0.14 -9.83 11.25
CA GLY A 57 -1.19 -10.75 11.71
C GLY A 57 -2.55 -10.44 11.10
N LEU A 58 -2.85 -9.14 10.92
CA LEU A 58 -4.14 -8.64 10.45
C LEU A 58 -3.95 -7.41 9.57
N PHE A 59 -4.62 -7.41 8.42
CA PHE A 59 -4.86 -6.21 7.62
C PHE A 59 -6.21 -5.61 7.97
N THR A 60 -6.27 -4.32 8.16
CA THR A 60 -7.52 -3.59 8.35
C THR A 60 -7.70 -2.59 7.20
N PHE A 61 -8.78 -2.77 6.44
CA PHE A 61 -9.11 -1.91 5.30
C PHE A 61 -10.53 -1.34 5.42
N ASP A 62 -10.81 -0.37 4.59
CA ASP A 62 -12.18 0.05 4.35
C ASP A 62 -12.90 -0.86 3.33
N ASN A 63 -14.22 -0.60 3.19
CA ASN A 63 -15.04 -1.35 2.23
C ASN A 63 -14.90 -0.81 0.79
N GLY A 64 -13.87 -0.02 0.49
CA GLY A 64 -13.63 0.45 -0.87
C GLY A 64 -13.37 -0.70 -1.84
N PRO A 65 -13.79 -0.58 -3.12
CA PRO A 65 -13.66 -1.66 -4.11
C PRO A 65 -12.21 -2.06 -4.38
N SER A 66 -11.26 -1.15 -4.18
CA SER A 66 -9.82 -1.44 -4.29
C SER A 66 -9.29 -2.33 -3.17
N TYR A 67 -10.01 -2.45 -2.05
CA TYR A 67 -9.61 -3.23 -0.89
C TYR A 67 -10.43 -4.50 -0.71
N ARG A 68 -11.75 -4.42 -0.95
CA ARG A 68 -12.68 -5.54 -0.77
C ARG A 68 -12.85 -6.33 -2.06
N ASN A 69 -11.95 -7.27 -2.29
CA ASN A 69 -11.98 -8.18 -3.43
C ASN A 69 -11.36 -9.54 -3.07
N ASN A 70 -11.70 -10.56 -3.84
CA ASN A 70 -11.24 -11.92 -3.61
C ASN A 70 -9.70 -12.06 -3.65
N GLN A 71 -9.01 -11.22 -4.43
CA GLN A 71 -7.53 -11.28 -4.52
C GLN A 71 -6.86 -10.86 -3.21
N MET A 72 -7.44 -9.90 -2.48
CA MET A 72 -6.92 -9.51 -1.16
C MET A 72 -7.09 -10.63 -0.15
N GLU A 73 -8.22 -11.31 -0.15
CA GLU A 73 -8.48 -12.44 0.75
C GLU A 73 -7.56 -13.62 0.44
N LEU A 74 -7.36 -13.93 -0.85
CA LEU A 74 -6.41 -14.95 -1.31
C LEU A 74 -4.98 -14.63 -0.91
N LEU A 75 -4.53 -13.38 -1.14
CA LEU A 75 -3.19 -12.95 -0.71
C LEU A 75 -3.03 -13.14 0.80
N ALA A 76 -3.96 -12.61 1.60
CA ALA A 76 -3.88 -12.69 3.05
C ALA A 76 -3.81 -14.15 3.51
N ALA A 77 -4.63 -15.04 2.95
CA ALA A 77 -4.60 -16.46 3.24
C ALA A 77 -3.24 -17.10 2.90
N ARG A 78 -2.67 -16.81 1.71
CA ARG A 78 -1.38 -17.35 1.27
C ARG A 78 -0.24 -16.95 2.21
N ILE A 79 -0.16 -15.69 2.58
CA ILE A 79 0.89 -15.21 3.49
C ILE A 79 0.57 -15.52 4.97
N GLY A 80 -0.58 -16.15 5.28
CA GLY A 80 -1.01 -16.49 6.63
C GLY A 80 -1.37 -15.26 7.48
N SER A 81 -2.01 -14.27 6.88
CA SER A 81 -2.58 -13.07 7.52
C SER A 81 -4.11 -13.16 7.49
N SER A 82 -4.77 -12.34 8.33
CA SER A 82 -6.21 -12.14 8.27
C SER A 82 -6.55 -10.79 7.67
N VAL A 83 -7.78 -10.62 7.17
CA VAL A 83 -8.31 -9.34 6.69
C VAL A 83 -9.55 -8.98 7.50
N HIS A 84 -9.61 -7.73 7.94
CA HIS A 84 -10.77 -7.12 8.56
C HIS A 84 -11.23 -5.90 7.75
N TYR A 85 -12.48 -5.88 7.35
CA TYR A 85 -13.09 -4.73 6.70
C TYR A 85 -13.90 -3.93 7.72
N CYS A 86 -13.55 -2.66 7.89
CA CYS A 86 -14.25 -1.79 8.83
C CYS A 86 -15.71 -1.63 8.44
N GLU A 87 -16.60 -1.71 9.42
CA GLU A 87 -18.02 -1.40 9.17
C GLU A 87 -18.20 0.07 8.75
N PRO A 88 -19.15 0.35 7.84
CA PRO A 88 -19.49 1.71 7.49
C PRO A 88 -19.88 2.51 8.74
N PHE A 89 -19.41 3.76 8.82
CA PHE A 89 -19.70 4.68 9.93
C PHE A 89 -19.08 4.31 11.29
N THR A 90 -18.15 3.33 11.36
CA THR A 90 -17.45 3.00 12.60
C THR A 90 -16.08 3.70 12.63
N PRO A 91 -15.89 4.77 13.47
CA PRO A 91 -14.70 5.63 13.38
C PRO A 91 -13.39 4.98 13.85
N THR A 92 -13.46 3.87 14.58
CA THR A 92 -12.34 3.36 15.37
C THR A 92 -11.24 2.65 14.58
N GLY A 93 -11.58 2.00 13.46
CA GLY A 93 -10.62 1.17 12.70
C GLY A 93 -9.66 1.95 11.80
N LYS A 94 -10.03 3.18 11.38
CA LYS A 94 -9.28 3.98 10.40
C LYS A 94 -8.65 5.24 10.96
N SER A 95 -9.04 5.66 12.14
CA SER A 95 -8.70 6.99 12.69
C SER A 95 -7.20 7.30 12.67
N LYS A 96 -6.35 6.29 12.75
CA LYS A 96 -4.88 6.47 12.80
C LYS A 96 -4.28 6.77 11.45
N ILE A 97 -4.64 6.03 10.41
CA ILE A 97 -4.18 6.30 9.04
C ILE A 97 -4.79 7.59 8.49
N GLU A 98 -6.06 7.87 8.79
CA GLU A 98 -6.73 9.12 8.41
C GLU A 98 -6.05 10.33 9.07
N ARG A 99 -5.72 10.23 10.36
CA ARG A 99 -4.97 11.26 11.09
C ARG A 99 -3.57 11.45 10.52
N TRP A 100 -2.90 10.38 10.16
CA TRP A 100 -1.60 10.48 9.50
C TRP A 100 -1.73 11.16 8.13
N PHE A 101 -2.72 10.84 7.33
CA PHE A 101 -2.96 11.54 6.06
C PHE A 101 -3.32 13.02 6.26
N LEU A 102 -3.98 13.37 7.35
CA LEU A 102 -4.16 14.78 7.71
C LEU A 102 -2.82 15.45 8.02
N THR A 103 -1.93 14.77 8.75
CA THR A 103 -0.57 15.26 9.02
C THR A 103 0.23 15.43 7.74
N VAL A 104 0.18 14.47 6.81
CA VAL A 104 0.77 14.60 5.47
C VAL A 104 0.25 15.84 4.74
N ARG A 105 -1.05 16.09 4.80
CA ARG A 105 -1.66 17.26 4.15
C ARG A 105 -1.18 18.56 4.75
N LEU A 106 -1.14 18.65 6.08
CA LEU A 106 -0.82 19.89 6.80
C LEU A 106 0.69 20.19 6.83
N GLN A 107 1.54 19.16 6.90
CA GLN A 107 2.98 19.33 7.06
C GLN A 107 3.75 19.14 5.75
N TYR A 108 3.42 18.13 4.96
CA TYR A 108 4.14 17.82 3.73
C TYR A 108 3.56 18.58 2.54
N LEU A 109 2.27 18.39 2.24
CA LEU A 109 1.68 19.00 1.05
C LEU A 109 1.56 20.52 1.16
N ALA A 110 1.36 21.08 2.35
CA ALA A 110 1.26 22.51 2.55
C ALA A 110 2.60 23.25 2.30
N SER A 111 3.74 22.57 2.46
CA SER A 111 5.07 23.10 2.22
C SER A 111 5.63 22.76 0.83
N LEU A 112 4.91 21.94 0.04
CA LEU A 112 5.41 21.40 -1.21
C LEU A 112 5.20 22.37 -2.37
N ASP A 113 6.28 22.77 -3.03
CA ASP A 113 6.20 23.50 -4.30
C ASP A 113 6.26 22.51 -5.47
N MET A 114 5.10 22.22 -6.06
CA MET A 114 4.98 21.27 -7.17
C MET A 114 5.76 21.67 -8.43
N ARG A 115 6.18 22.91 -8.57
CA ARG A 115 7.00 23.37 -9.71
C ARG A 115 8.41 22.77 -9.70
N ASN A 116 8.85 22.28 -8.54
CA ASN A 116 10.16 21.64 -8.38
C ASN A 116 10.19 20.16 -8.78
N PHE A 117 9.05 19.59 -9.16
CA PHE A 117 8.93 18.16 -9.49
C PHE A 117 8.48 17.98 -10.94
N HIS A 118 9.30 17.27 -11.71
CA HIS A 118 9.09 17.02 -13.13
C HIS A 118 8.78 15.56 -13.44
N SER A 119 8.82 14.69 -12.42
CA SER A 119 8.48 13.27 -12.52
C SER A 119 7.89 12.74 -11.22
N LEU A 120 7.12 11.67 -11.33
CA LEU A 120 6.59 10.96 -10.16
C LEU A 120 7.73 10.39 -9.29
N GLU A 121 8.83 10.00 -9.92
CA GLU A 121 9.99 9.42 -9.24
C GLU A 121 10.71 10.45 -8.35
N GLU A 122 10.81 11.69 -8.78
CA GLU A 122 11.35 12.78 -7.95
C GLU A 122 10.46 13.02 -6.73
N LEU A 123 9.14 13.07 -6.93
CA LEU A 123 8.19 13.25 -5.84
C LEU A 123 8.18 12.06 -4.87
N ARG A 124 8.33 10.82 -5.38
CA ARG A 124 8.47 9.61 -4.55
C ARG A 124 9.68 9.68 -3.63
N ARG A 125 10.83 10.08 -4.15
CA ARG A 125 12.07 10.21 -3.36
C ARG A 125 11.93 11.26 -2.26
N ASP A 126 11.35 12.40 -2.55
CA ASP A 126 11.11 13.45 -1.57
C ASP A 126 10.12 12.98 -0.48
N PHE A 127 9.02 12.36 -0.91
CA PHE A 127 8.03 11.80 0.01
C PHE A 127 8.59 10.67 0.89
N ALA A 128 9.45 9.82 0.36
CA ALA A 128 10.14 8.79 1.15
C ALA A 128 11.01 9.42 2.26
N GLY A 129 11.67 10.54 1.98
CA GLY A 129 12.39 11.34 2.97
C GLY A 129 11.47 11.88 4.07
N TYR A 130 10.29 12.37 3.70
CA TYR A 130 9.28 12.81 4.67
C TYR A 130 8.81 11.65 5.56
N VAL A 131 8.47 10.50 4.99
CA VAL A 131 8.04 9.30 5.73
C VAL A 131 9.14 8.83 6.71
N SER A 132 10.40 8.85 6.29
CA SER A 132 11.54 8.50 7.15
C SER A 132 11.63 9.45 8.34
N ARG A 133 11.56 10.76 8.12
CA ARG A 133 11.56 11.78 9.21
C ARG A 133 10.37 11.58 10.15
N TYR A 134 9.16 11.35 9.63
CA TYR A 134 7.99 11.07 10.45
C TYR A 134 8.22 9.87 11.39
N ASN A 135 8.73 8.76 10.85
CA ASN A 135 8.99 7.55 11.63
C ASN A 135 10.05 7.74 12.73
N GLN A 136 10.93 8.74 12.58
CA GLN A 136 12.02 9.09 13.52
C GLN A 136 11.68 10.28 14.42
N THR A 137 10.52 10.88 14.27
CA THR A 137 10.08 12.00 15.11
C THR A 137 9.25 11.49 16.27
N VAL A 138 9.49 12.01 17.49
CA VAL A 138 8.72 11.67 18.69
C VAL A 138 7.22 11.91 18.44
N HIS A 139 6.41 10.92 18.73
CA HIS A 139 4.96 10.97 18.52
C HIS A 139 4.22 11.16 19.87
N SER A 140 3.34 12.14 19.94
CA SER A 140 2.64 12.54 21.18
C SER A 140 1.87 11.41 21.88
N SER A 141 1.39 10.40 21.14
CA SER A 141 0.66 9.25 21.70
C SER A 141 1.54 8.06 22.09
N LEU A 142 2.87 8.17 21.99
CA LEU A 142 3.82 7.09 22.23
C LEU A 142 4.74 7.32 23.44
N ASN A 143 4.28 8.13 24.42
CA ASN A 143 5.00 8.36 25.65
C ASN A 143 6.48 8.75 25.46
N GLY A 144 6.74 9.67 24.52
CA GLY A 144 8.09 10.15 24.22
C GLY A 144 8.91 9.30 23.25
N GLN A 145 8.35 8.20 22.75
CA GLN A 145 8.99 7.36 21.73
C GLN A 145 8.68 7.86 20.31
N THR A 146 9.57 7.52 19.39
CA THR A 146 9.30 7.61 17.95
C THR A 146 8.49 6.40 17.48
N PRO A 147 7.75 6.50 16.36
CA PRO A 147 7.13 5.34 15.71
C PRO A 147 8.13 4.20 15.45
N GLN A 148 9.34 4.55 15.01
CA GLN A 148 10.40 3.58 14.74
C GLN A 148 10.84 2.82 15.99
N GLU A 149 11.14 3.52 17.07
CA GLU A 149 11.53 2.88 18.35
C GLU A 149 10.42 1.96 18.86
N ARG A 150 9.16 2.41 18.83
CA ARG A 150 8.03 1.59 19.28
C ARG A 150 7.83 0.37 18.35
N TYR A 151 7.97 0.52 17.05
CA TYR A 151 7.80 -0.58 16.09
C TYR A 151 8.84 -1.69 16.28
N PHE A 152 10.11 -1.32 16.49
CA PHE A 152 11.21 -2.27 16.68
C PHE A 152 11.45 -2.71 18.12
N SER A 153 10.64 -2.27 19.08
CA SER A 153 10.77 -2.68 20.48
C SER A 153 10.43 -4.13 20.76
N GLU A 154 9.72 -4.80 19.83
CA GLU A 154 9.27 -6.20 19.96
C GLU A 154 9.64 -7.00 18.70
N PRO A 155 10.95 -7.27 18.46
CA PRO A 155 11.43 -7.89 17.23
C PRO A 155 10.92 -9.31 17.00
N GLU A 156 10.50 -10.03 18.04
CA GLU A 156 9.92 -11.36 17.99
C GLU A 156 8.55 -11.40 17.27
N ARG A 157 7.92 -10.26 17.07
CA ARG A 157 6.65 -10.13 16.31
C ARG A 157 6.85 -10.18 14.80
N PHE A 158 8.08 -9.94 14.30
CA PHE A 158 8.34 -9.94 12.87
C PHE A 158 8.35 -11.35 12.29
N ARG A 159 7.38 -11.64 11.44
CA ARG A 159 7.25 -12.93 10.76
C ARG A 159 7.68 -12.78 9.30
N ARG A 160 8.98 -12.87 9.09
CA ARG A 160 9.56 -12.75 7.75
C ARG A 160 9.19 -13.96 6.89
N LEU A 161 8.99 -13.70 5.61
CA LEU A 161 8.77 -14.71 4.58
C LEU A 161 10.00 -14.78 3.68
N PRO A 162 10.34 -15.96 3.15
CA PRO A 162 11.35 -16.12 2.11
C PRO A 162 10.96 -15.34 0.84
N GLU A 163 11.95 -14.82 0.11
CA GLU A 163 11.71 -14.02 -1.11
C GLU A 163 10.96 -14.83 -2.17
N ASP A 164 11.34 -16.09 -2.39
CA ASP A 164 10.69 -16.97 -3.36
C ASP A 164 9.21 -17.28 -2.99
N GLN A 165 8.88 -17.28 -1.70
CA GLN A 165 7.51 -17.39 -1.24
C GLN A 165 6.75 -16.10 -1.51
N ILE A 166 7.34 -14.93 -1.23
CA ILE A 166 6.72 -13.63 -1.52
C ILE A 166 6.42 -13.50 -3.01
N GLU A 167 7.34 -13.91 -3.88
CA GLU A 167 7.12 -13.87 -5.33
C GLU A 167 5.91 -14.72 -5.75
N LYS A 168 5.76 -15.91 -5.19
CA LYS A 168 4.63 -16.80 -5.49
C LYS A 168 3.31 -16.30 -4.90
N ASP A 169 3.33 -15.85 -3.64
CA ASP A 169 2.12 -15.47 -2.92
C ASP A 169 1.49 -14.18 -3.46
N PHE A 170 2.31 -13.30 -4.04
CA PHE A 170 1.86 -12.03 -4.63
C PHE A 170 1.46 -12.14 -6.12
N LEU A 171 1.42 -13.36 -6.69
CA LEU A 171 0.86 -13.56 -8.02
C LEU A 171 -0.66 -13.32 -8.00
N LEU A 172 -1.12 -12.47 -8.92
CA LEU A 172 -2.54 -12.25 -9.13
C LEU A 172 -3.15 -13.39 -9.92
N GLU A 173 -4.24 -13.94 -9.45
CA GLU A 173 -5.02 -14.94 -10.18
C GLU A 173 -6.04 -14.24 -11.08
N THR A 174 -6.14 -14.70 -12.30
CA THR A 174 -7.13 -14.19 -13.24
C THR A 174 -7.86 -15.36 -13.90
N GLU A 175 -9.15 -15.44 -13.64
CA GLU A 175 -10.01 -16.39 -14.36
C GLU A 175 -10.43 -15.80 -15.71
N ARG A 176 -10.33 -16.57 -16.76
CA ARG A 176 -10.79 -16.23 -18.10
C ARG A 176 -11.59 -17.37 -18.67
N ARG A 177 -12.68 -17.03 -19.35
CA ARG A 177 -13.42 -18.01 -20.11
C ARG A 177 -12.65 -18.33 -21.40
N VAL A 178 -12.41 -19.60 -21.64
CA VAL A 178 -11.86 -20.07 -22.90
C VAL A 178 -12.93 -19.93 -23.99
N SER A 179 -12.60 -19.33 -25.12
CA SER A 179 -13.50 -19.23 -26.29
C SER A 179 -13.72 -20.61 -26.94
N ALA A 180 -14.67 -20.68 -27.86
CA ALA A 180 -14.90 -21.90 -28.64
C ALA A 180 -13.68 -22.31 -29.48
N ASP A 181 -12.81 -21.34 -29.82
CA ASP A 181 -11.57 -21.54 -30.58
C ASP A 181 -10.35 -21.84 -29.68
N ASN A 182 -10.58 -22.23 -28.43
CA ASN A 182 -9.54 -22.49 -27.43
C ASN A 182 -8.60 -21.30 -27.17
N VAL A 183 -9.10 -20.09 -27.23
CA VAL A 183 -8.32 -18.86 -26.99
C VAL A 183 -8.79 -18.17 -25.71
N ILE A 184 -7.85 -17.65 -24.94
CA ILE A 184 -8.09 -16.69 -23.86
C ILE A 184 -7.47 -15.34 -24.20
N VAL A 185 -8.10 -14.26 -23.79
CA VAL A 185 -7.57 -12.89 -23.98
C VAL A 185 -7.14 -12.33 -22.64
N ILE A 186 -5.86 -11.97 -22.53
CA ILE A 186 -5.29 -11.30 -21.34
C ILE A 186 -4.59 -10.02 -21.84
N ASN A 187 -5.00 -8.87 -21.27
CA ASN A 187 -4.44 -7.56 -21.64
C ASN A 187 -4.40 -7.28 -23.14
N LYS A 188 -5.48 -7.63 -23.86
CA LYS A 188 -5.63 -7.51 -25.32
C LYS A 188 -4.69 -8.42 -26.14
N THR A 189 -4.03 -9.37 -25.50
CA THR A 189 -3.21 -10.38 -26.15
C THR A 189 -3.94 -11.72 -26.10
N GLU A 190 -4.00 -12.42 -27.23
CA GLU A 190 -4.61 -13.73 -27.37
C GLU A 190 -3.59 -14.83 -27.04
N TYR A 191 -4.03 -15.82 -26.28
CA TYR A 191 -3.26 -17.00 -25.92
C TYR A 191 -4.05 -18.25 -26.27
N GLU A 192 -3.47 -19.14 -27.04
CA GLU A 192 -4.05 -20.43 -27.37
C GLU A 192 -3.92 -21.38 -26.16
N VAL A 193 -5.02 -22.04 -25.80
CA VAL A 193 -5.08 -23.00 -24.68
C VAL A 193 -5.23 -24.38 -25.28
N HIS A 194 -4.17 -25.19 -25.19
CA HIS A 194 -4.25 -26.58 -25.61
C HIS A 194 -5.02 -27.38 -24.55
N SER A 195 -6.17 -27.97 -24.94
CA SER A 195 -6.85 -28.98 -24.12
C SER A 195 -5.94 -30.21 -23.98
N ARG A 196 -5.69 -30.64 -22.77
CA ARG A 196 -5.06 -31.93 -22.51
C ARG A 196 -6.04 -33.05 -22.75
#